data_5b192072faebd169cb1be5ff129cc0d1
#
_entry.id   5b192072faebd169cb1be5ff129cc0d1
#
_cell.length_a   1.000
_cell.length_b   1.000
_cell.length_c   1.000
_cell.angle_alpha   90.00
_cell.angle_beta   90.00
_cell.angle_gamma   90.00
#
_symmetry.space_group_name_H-M   'P 1'
#
loop_
_entity.id
_entity.type
_entity.pdbx_description
1 polymer ?
#
loop_
_entity_poly.entity_id
_entity_poly.type
_entity_poly.pdbx_seq_one_letter_code
_entity_poly.pdbx_strand_id
1 'polypeptide(L)'
;MTASNEAAVKTTDRTARRKRLRAWALSTGLAISLPVSAAETATGGADDTNASTTTPTAAAACQRPEIKFNRWQEDWSVLANPCVPKKPLDSLKYIPLFGNPEAYISLGAVIRERLEINDAPLFGTGTGRDDTYVLQRLEVHADVHLGSHVQFFTQFEDARPFGKDSVTPVDKNPLDLRQAFVAITEPLGPGQVKFRVGRQEMAFDLQRFISVRDGPNVRQAFDAVWGDYETGPWRWIAYATQPVQYRDVDSFDDVSNRHLTFSGVRVERQGVGPGDLSAYYSRYNRTNARFLDASGDEHRDVFDARYAGNVQPFDWDVEGMYQSGHVGNSTIGAWAIGSLAGYTLAALPWTPRIGMQIDAASGDKHPGDGRVGTFNPLFPNGYYFALAGYTGYSNLIHIKPSITLKPNKKLTLLAAVGLQWRETTADAVYGQASAVVPNTAGHGNSWTGFYTQVRADWQVDANLVASVEAVHFQVGDAIRQAGGSNADYVGVEMKFGW
;
A
#
# COMPACT_ATOMS: atom_id res chain seq x y z
N MET A 1 -1.89 49.86 -13.88
CA MET A 1 -3.03 49.79 -12.93
C MET A 1 -4.06 48.69 -13.24
N THR A 2 -3.85 47.82 -14.21
CA THR A 2 -4.82 46.79 -14.67
C THR A 2 -4.50 45.36 -14.14
N ALA A 3 -3.28 45.08 -13.71
CA ALA A 3 -2.88 43.71 -13.27
C ALA A 3 -3.24 43.39 -11.80
N SER A 4 -3.38 44.41 -10.94
CA SER A 4 -3.69 44.20 -9.52
C SER A 4 -5.18 43.92 -9.24
N ASN A 5 -6.09 44.32 -10.13
CA ASN A 5 -7.52 44.09 -9.96
C ASN A 5 -7.97 42.67 -10.39
N GLU A 6 -7.31 42.04 -11.37
CA GLU A 6 -7.66 40.69 -11.79
C GLU A 6 -7.25 39.63 -10.78
N ALA A 7 -6.12 39.80 -10.08
CA ALA A 7 -5.68 38.90 -9.02
C ALA A 7 -6.60 38.93 -7.80
N ALA A 8 -7.12 40.11 -7.42
CA ALA A 8 -8.04 40.25 -6.30
C ALA A 8 -9.43 39.65 -6.57
N VAL A 9 -9.92 39.75 -7.82
CA VAL A 9 -11.22 39.15 -8.22
C VAL A 9 -11.14 37.63 -8.28
N LYS A 10 -10.02 37.06 -8.76
CA LYS A 10 -9.83 35.59 -8.77
C LYS A 10 -9.70 34.99 -7.37
N THR A 11 -9.09 35.73 -6.43
CA THR A 11 -8.91 35.25 -5.05
C THR A 11 -10.23 35.25 -4.27
N THR A 12 -11.08 36.25 -4.48
CA THR A 12 -12.40 36.35 -3.82
C THR A 12 -13.38 35.27 -4.30
N ASP A 13 -13.37 34.95 -5.59
CA ASP A 13 -14.25 33.91 -6.15
C ASP A 13 -13.85 32.48 -5.68
N ARG A 14 -12.55 32.21 -5.59
CA ARG A 14 -12.05 30.92 -5.05
C ARG A 14 -12.40 30.74 -3.55
N THR A 15 -12.28 31.80 -2.74
CA THR A 15 -12.59 31.75 -1.32
C THR A 15 -14.10 31.56 -1.06
N ALA A 16 -14.94 32.19 -1.88
CA ALA A 16 -16.39 32.02 -1.81
C ALA A 16 -16.85 30.62 -2.25
N ARG A 17 -16.20 30.03 -3.26
CA ARG A 17 -16.47 28.66 -3.71
C ARG A 17 -16.04 27.62 -2.67
N ARG A 18 -14.88 27.82 -2.03
CA ARG A 18 -14.38 26.95 -0.93
C ARG A 18 -15.27 27.01 0.32
N LYS A 19 -15.74 28.20 0.69
CA LYS A 19 -16.70 28.35 1.81
C LYS A 19 -18.03 27.64 1.54
N ARG A 20 -18.51 27.62 0.30
CA ARG A 20 -19.74 26.90 -0.09
C ARG A 20 -19.54 25.37 -0.06
N LEU A 21 -18.38 24.85 -0.46
CA LEU A 21 -18.05 23.42 -0.37
C LEU A 21 -17.86 22.97 1.09
N ARG A 22 -17.22 23.79 1.94
CA ARG A 22 -17.12 23.53 3.41
C ARG A 22 -18.50 23.53 4.09
N ALA A 23 -19.39 24.42 3.71
CA ALA A 23 -20.77 24.46 4.24
C ALA A 23 -21.59 23.23 3.79
N TRP A 24 -21.32 22.70 2.58
CA TRP A 24 -21.98 21.49 2.08
C TRP A 24 -21.48 20.22 2.79
N ALA A 25 -20.19 20.12 3.04
CA ALA A 25 -19.59 18.99 3.78
C ALA A 25 -20.06 18.95 5.26
N LEU A 26 -20.36 20.09 5.85
CA LEU A 26 -20.83 20.21 7.24
C LEU A 26 -22.36 20.14 7.38
N SER A 27 -23.14 20.42 6.33
CA SER A 27 -24.61 20.48 6.40
C SER A 27 -25.32 19.20 5.89
N THR A 28 -24.59 18.26 5.29
CA THR A 28 -25.11 16.94 4.88
C THR A 28 -24.84 15.85 5.91
N GLY A 29 -24.98 16.17 7.18
CA GLY A 29 -25.18 15.20 8.25
C GLY A 29 -26.56 14.56 8.14
N LEU A 30 -26.88 13.97 6.98
CA LEU A 30 -28.09 13.19 6.81
C LEU A 30 -27.77 11.74 7.22
N ALA A 31 -28.30 11.36 8.36
CA ALA A 31 -28.34 9.99 8.81
C ALA A 31 -29.12 9.13 7.78
N ILE A 32 -28.42 8.52 6.86
CA ILE A 32 -28.96 7.45 6.03
C ILE A 32 -28.52 6.14 6.66
N SER A 33 -29.41 5.55 7.43
CA SER A 33 -29.27 4.17 7.91
C SER A 33 -29.50 3.21 6.74
N LEU A 34 -28.45 2.65 6.20
CA LEU A 34 -28.50 1.53 5.26
C LEU A 34 -27.57 0.40 5.74
N PRO A 35 -27.90 -0.86 5.48
CA PRO A 35 -27.16 -1.99 6.01
C PRO A 35 -25.84 -2.21 5.27
N VAL A 36 -24.91 -2.72 5.95
CA VAL A 36 -23.48 -2.63 5.77
C VAL A 36 -22.80 -3.99 5.89
N SER A 37 -21.74 -4.20 5.16
CA SER A 37 -20.92 -5.42 5.18
C SER A 37 -19.42 -5.20 5.02
N ALA A 38 -18.64 -5.89 5.84
CA ALA A 38 -17.21 -5.68 6.06
C ALA A 38 -16.34 -5.96 4.83
N ALA A 39 -15.45 -5.03 4.53
CA ALA A 39 -14.21 -5.34 3.85
C ALA A 39 -13.18 -5.71 4.91
N GLU A 40 -12.45 -6.78 4.71
CA GLU A 40 -11.18 -6.98 5.39
C GLU A 40 -10.34 -5.73 5.15
N THR A 41 -9.86 -5.13 6.25
CA THR A 41 -8.72 -4.21 6.13
C THR A 41 -7.75 -4.85 5.16
N ALA A 42 -7.29 -4.08 4.17
CA ALA A 42 -6.32 -4.54 3.19
C ALA A 42 -5.05 -5.04 3.92
N THR A 43 -5.14 -6.19 4.53
CA THR A 43 -4.04 -7.12 4.73
C THR A 43 -3.82 -7.73 3.35
N GLY A 44 -3.54 -6.83 2.39
CA GLY A 44 -3.15 -7.19 1.06
C GLY A 44 -1.79 -7.75 1.17
N GLY A 45 -1.70 -9.03 1.23
CA GLY A 45 -0.47 -9.48 0.92
C GLY A 45 0.22 -10.58 1.55
N ALA A 46 -0.29 -11.49 2.18
CA ALA A 46 0.27 -12.82 2.02
C ALA A 46 -0.18 -13.30 0.63
N ASP A 47 0.73 -13.69 -0.23
CA ASP A 47 0.41 -14.63 -1.29
C ASP A 47 -0.37 -15.78 -0.62
N ASP A 48 -1.70 -15.80 -0.76
CA ASP A 48 -2.52 -16.92 -0.31
C ASP A 48 -2.19 -18.15 -1.17
N THR A 49 -1.08 -18.76 -0.84
CA THR A 49 -0.67 -20.06 -1.35
C THR A 49 -1.21 -21.14 -0.44
N ASN A 50 -2.52 -21.17 -0.21
CA ASN A 50 -3.20 -22.39 0.23
C ASN A 50 -3.81 -23.08 -0.97
N ALA A 51 -2.99 -23.54 -1.89
CA ALA A 51 -3.34 -24.70 -2.69
C ALA A 51 -3.13 -25.96 -1.82
N SER A 52 -3.96 -26.10 -0.80
CA SER A 52 -4.15 -27.39 -0.15
C SER A 52 -4.65 -28.38 -1.20
N THR A 53 -3.86 -29.41 -1.49
CA THR A 53 -4.21 -30.54 -2.34
C THR A 53 -5.31 -31.43 -1.71
N THR A 54 -6.30 -30.83 -1.09
CA THR A 54 -7.53 -31.51 -0.72
C THR A 54 -8.45 -31.47 -1.93
N THR A 55 -8.85 -32.63 -2.43
CA THR A 55 -9.90 -32.76 -3.43
C THR A 55 -11.10 -31.89 -3.02
N PRO A 56 -11.49 -30.87 -3.81
CA PRO A 56 -12.57 -29.97 -3.40
C PRO A 56 -13.83 -30.77 -3.17
N THR A 57 -14.51 -30.53 -2.07
CA THR A 57 -15.86 -31.08 -1.84
C THR A 57 -16.77 -30.61 -2.95
N ALA A 58 -17.76 -31.41 -3.35
CA ALA A 58 -18.69 -31.05 -4.44
C ALA A 58 -19.34 -29.66 -4.29
N ALA A 59 -19.48 -29.16 -3.07
CA ALA A 59 -19.96 -27.82 -2.77
C ALA A 59 -18.92 -26.72 -3.12
N ALA A 60 -17.63 -26.97 -2.94
CA ALA A 60 -16.55 -26.03 -3.30
C ALA A 60 -16.39 -25.91 -4.84
N ALA A 61 -16.63 -26.99 -5.57
CA ALA A 61 -16.56 -27.02 -7.04
C ALA A 61 -17.63 -26.15 -7.73
N CYS A 62 -18.67 -25.70 -7.01
CA CYS A 62 -19.75 -24.86 -7.52
C CYS A 62 -19.66 -23.40 -7.03
N GLN A 63 -18.58 -23.01 -6.33
CA GLN A 63 -18.37 -21.64 -5.86
C GLN A 63 -17.65 -20.81 -6.92
N ARG A 64 -18.06 -19.55 -7.04
CA ARG A 64 -17.37 -18.58 -7.89
C ARG A 64 -16.11 -18.11 -7.20
N PRO A 65 -15.04 -17.79 -7.96
CA PRO A 65 -13.87 -17.11 -7.40
C PRO A 65 -14.26 -15.73 -6.86
N GLU A 66 -13.59 -15.30 -5.80
CA GLU A 66 -13.64 -13.92 -5.35
C GLU A 66 -12.78 -13.04 -6.25
N ILE A 67 -13.12 -11.75 -6.35
CA ILE A 67 -12.29 -10.76 -7.00
C ILE A 67 -11.10 -10.48 -6.06
N LYS A 68 -9.90 -10.89 -6.49
CA LYS A 68 -8.69 -10.74 -5.69
C LYS A 68 -8.02 -9.40 -5.92
N PHE A 69 -7.21 -8.98 -4.96
CA PHE A 69 -6.34 -7.81 -5.11
C PHE A 69 -5.32 -8.03 -6.26
N ASN A 70 -4.64 -9.17 -6.24
CA ASN A 70 -3.77 -9.63 -7.32
C ASN A 70 -4.59 -10.44 -8.33
N ARG A 71 -5.03 -9.79 -9.40
CA ARG A 71 -5.96 -10.36 -10.39
C ARG A 71 -5.42 -11.63 -11.07
N TRP A 72 -4.10 -11.79 -11.18
CA TRP A 72 -3.44 -12.98 -11.74
C TRP A 72 -3.51 -14.23 -10.84
N GLN A 73 -4.01 -14.10 -9.61
CA GLN A 73 -4.28 -15.22 -8.69
C GLN A 73 -5.73 -15.74 -8.78
N GLU A 74 -6.55 -15.18 -9.66
CA GLU A 74 -7.94 -15.63 -9.86
C GLU A 74 -7.96 -16.85 -10.77
N ASP A 75 -8.67 -17.91 -10.36
CA ASP A 75 -8.92 -19.08 -11.21
C ASP A 75 -10.36 -19.10 -11.67
N TRP A 76 -10.57 -18.75 -12.93
CA TRP A 76 -11.88 -18.71 -13.56
C TRP A 76 -12.23 -20.01 -14.32
N SER A 77 -11.39 -21.04 -14.31
CA SER A 77 -11.67 -22.36 -14.93
C SER A 77 -12.91 -23.01 -14.36
N VAL A 78 -13.27 -22.69 -13.11
CA VAL A 78 -14.51 -23.15 -12.45
C VAL A 78 -15.78 -22.79 -13.22
N LEU A 79 -15.78 -21.76 -14.07
CA LEU A 79 -16.91 -21.40 -14.92
C LEU A 79 -17.18 -22.41 -16.07
N ALA A 80 -16.25 -23.35 -16.31
CA ALA A 80 -16.50 -24.51 -17.16
C ALA A 80 -17.54 -25.46 -16.53
N ASN A 81 -17.70 -25.43 -15.20
CA ASN A 81 -18.63 -26.30 -14.49
C ASN A 81 -20.07 -25.74 -14.59
N PRO A 82 -21.03 -26.52 -15.14
CA PRO A 82 -22.44 -26.10 -15.27
C PRO A 82 -23.13 -25.77 -13.94
N CYS A 83 -22.63 -26.26 -12.79
CA CYS A 83 -23.23 -25.96 -11.48
C CYS A 83 -22.99 -24.53 -11.02
N VAL A 84 -21.99 -23.83 -11.58
CA VAL A 84 -21.66 -22.45 -11.18
C VAL A 84 -22.69 -21.48 -11.78
N PRO A 85 -23.41 -20.70 -10.95
CA PRO A 85 -24.40 -19.74 -11.46
C PRO A 85 -23.72 -18.69 -12.36
N LYS A 86 -24.20 -18.55 -13.59
CA LYS A 86 -23.69 -17.57 -14.55
C LYS A 86 -24.14 -16.16 -14.19
N LYS A 87 -23.24 -15.19 -14.33
CA LYS A 87 -23.49 -13.76 -14.20
C LYS A 87 -23.24 -13.05 -15.53
N PRO A 88 -23.76 -11.83 -15.71
CA PRO A 88 -23.36 -10.97 -16.83
C PRO A 88 -21.83 -10.87 -16.91
N LEU A 89 -21.28 -10.86 -18.12
CA LEU A 89 -19.85 -10.75 -18.42
C LEU A 89 -18.99 -11.99 -18.10
N ASP A 90 -19.55 -13.10 -17.61
CA ASP A 90 -18.81 -14.35 -17.40
C ASP A 90 -18.20 -14.92 -18.69
N SER A 91 -18.80 -14.60 -19.83
CA SER A 91 -18.24 -14.95 -21.13
C SER A 91 -16.90 -14.30 -21.41
N LEU A 92 -16.56 -13.20 -20.70
CA LEU A 92 -15.25 -12.55 -20.75
C LEU A 92 -14.30 -13.06 -19.66
N LYS A 93 -14.84 -13.64 -18.57
CA LYS A 93 -14.04 -14.26 -17.50
C LYS A 93 -13.51 -15.64 -17.86
N TYR A 94 -14.23 -16.34 -18.72
CA TYR A 94 -13.82 -17.67 -19.15
C TYR A 94 -14.10 -17.84 -20.65
N ILE A 95 -13.05 -17.64 -21.44
CA ILE A 95 -13.02 -17.85 -22.89
C ILE A 95 -12.16 -19.11 -23.13
N PRO A 96 -12.77 -20.29 -23.33
CA PRO A 96 -12.02 -21.53 -23.45
C PRO A 96 -11.16 -21.56 -24.70
N LEU A 97 -9.97 -22.15 -24.59
CA LEU A 97 -9.01 -22.35 -25.67
C LEU A 97 -8.85 -23.85 -25.96
N PHE A 98 -8.71 -24.20 -27.22
CA PHE A 98 -8.33 -25.55 -27.68
C PHE A 98 -9.21 -26.70 -27.15
N GLY A 99 -10.41 -26.42 -26.65
CA GLY A 99 -11.28 -27.44 -26.05
C GLY A 99 -10.82 -28.03 -24.72
N ASN A 100 -9.76 -27.46 -24.13
CA ASN A 100 -9.27 -27.84 -22.82
C ASN A 100 -9.84 -26.86 -21.76
N PRO A 101 -10.58 -27.34 -20.73
CA PRO A 101 -11.15 -26.46 -19.69
C PRO A 101 -10.10 -25.69 -18.86
N GLU A 102 -8.88 -26.19 -18.74
CA GLU A 102 -7.77 -25.53 -18.07
C GLU A 102 -7.01 -24.52 -18.96
N ALA A 103 -7.34 -24.48 -20.27
CA ALA A 103 -6.78 -23.50 -21.19
C ALA A 103 -7.84 -22.45 -21.52
N TYR A 104 -7.66 -21.22 -21.06
CA TYR A 104 -8.66 -20.15 -21.22
C TYR A 104 -8.00 -18.77 -21.17
N ILE A 105 -8.76 -17.76 -21.60
CA ILE A 105 -8.47 -16.34 -21.39
C ILE A 105 -9.49 -15.79 -20.42
N SER A 106 -9.03 -15.03 -19.42
CA SER A 106 -9.86 -14.21 -18.54
C SER A 106 -9.55 -12.73 -18.76
N LEU A 107 -10.59 -11.94 -18.98
CA LEU A 107 -10.49 -10.49 -19.05
C LEU A 107 -11.12 -9.86 -17.81
N GLY A 108 -10.61 -8.71 -17.39
CA GLY A 108 -11.20 -7.98 -16.28
C GLY A 108 -10.72 -6.55 -16.20
N ALA A 109 -11.42 -5.78 -15.37
CA ALA A 109 -11.12 -4.39 -15.14
C ALA A 109 -11.32 -4.00 -13.68
N VAL A 110 -10.64 -2.95 -13.24
CA VAL A 110 -10.87 -2.26 -11.97
C VAL A 110 -10.93 -0.77 -12.26
N ILE A 111 -11.92 -0.08 -11.72
CA ILE A 111 -11.95 1.38 -11.66
C ILE A 111 -11.98 1.83 -10.21
N ARG A 112 -11.15 2.80 -9.88
CA ARG A 112 -11.11 3.46 -8.58
C ARG A 112 -11.26 4.95 -8.77
N GLU A 113 -12.25 5.52 -8.07
CA GLU A 113 -12.45 6.96 -7.94
C GLU A 113 -12.24 7.34 -6.48
N ARG A 114 -11.37 8.33 -6.22
CA ARG A 114 -11.12 8.80 -4.86
C ARG A 114 -11.08 10.32 -4.82
N LEU A 115 -12.05 10.91 -4.09
CA LEU A 115 -12.03 12.31 -3.71
C LEU A 115 -11.12 12.48 -2.49
N GLU A 116 -10.18 13.40 -2.56
CA GLU A 116 -9.32 13.79 -1.43
C GLU A 116 -9.46 15.29 -1.15
N ILE A 117 -9.60 15.62 0.13
CA ILE A 117 -9.56 16.98 0.66
C ILE A 117 -8.41 16.99 1.66
N ASN A 118 -7.38 17.80 1.40
CA ASN A 118 -6.19 17.91 2.24
C ASN A 118 -5.85 19.39 2.42
N ASP A 119 -5.95 19.91 3.61
CA ASP A 119 -5.80 21.35 3.84
C ASP A 119 -4.37 21.80 4.14
N ALA A 120 -3.48 20.88 4.48
CA ALA A 120 -2.08 21.20 4.77
C ALA A 120 -1.12 20.06 4.38
N PRO A 121 -0.94 19.76 3.08
CA PRO A 121 0.04 18.79 2.62
C PRO A 121 1.42 19.11 3.21
N LEU A 122 2.12 18.07 3.73
CA LEU A 122 3.39 18.21 4.45
C LEU A 122 3.32 19.27 5.58
N PHE A 123 2.17 19.34 6.27
CA PHE A 123 1.86 20.29 7.36
C PHE A 123 1.93 21.76 6.92
N GLY A 124 1.73 22.06 5.63
CA GLY A 124 1.83 23.40 5.08
C GLY A 124 3.24 24.00 5.05
N THR A 125 4.29 23.23 5.37
CA THR A 125 5.68 23.71 5.35
C THR A 125 6.31 23.71 3.96
N GLY A 126 5.71 23.01 3.00
CA GLY A 126 6.13 22.96 1.59
C GLY A 126 5.44 24.01 0.73
N THR A 127 5.51 23.82 -0.59
CA THR A 127 4.80 24.65 -1.58
C THR A 127 3.33 24.22 -1.73
N GLY A 128 2.92 23.12 -1.10
CA GLY A 128 1.55 22.59 -1.12
C GLY A 128 0.58 23.53 -0.43
N ARG A 129 -0.58 23.73 -1.06
CA ARG A 129 -1.72 24.50 -0.52
C ARG A 129 -2.86 23.54 -0.23
N ASP A 130 -3.89 24.03 0.47
CA ASP A 130 -5.17 23.33 0.58
C ASP A 130 -5.59 22.83 -0.79
N ASP A 131 -5.83 21.54 -0.90
CA ASP A 131 -6.14 20.91 -2.17
C ASP A 131 -7.38 20.02 -2.07
N THR A 132 -8.21 20.06 -3.11
CA THR A 132 -9.39 19.20 -3.25
C THR A 132 -9.42 18.67 -4.66
N TYR A 133 -9.24 17.36 -4.80
CA TYR A 133 -9.06 16.75 -6.09
C TYR A 133 -9.67 15.33 -6.13
N VAL A 134 -9.85 14.83 -7.35
CA VAL A 134 -10.26 13.44 -7.60
C VAL A 134 -9.08 12.69 -8.23
N LEU A 135 -8.82 11.51 -7.71
CA LEU A 135 -7.88 10.55 -8.30
C LEU A 135 -8.68 9.42 -8.94
N GLN A 136 -8.59 9.31 -10.26
CA GLN A 136 -9.14 8.20 -11.04
C GLN A 136 -8.01 7.23 -11.37
N ARG A 137 -8.27 5.92 -11.24
CA ARG A 137 -7.41 4.85 -11.74
C ARG A 137 -8.25 3.79 -12.42
N LEU A 138 -7.95 3.55 -13.69
CA LEU A 138 -8.52 2.47 -14.48
C LEU A 138 -7.45 1.41 -14.73
N GLU A 139 -7.74 0.17 -14.42
CA GLU A 139 -6.88 -0.98 -14.70
C GLU A 139 -7.67 -1.98 -15.56
N VAL A 140 -7.07 -2.47 -16.63
CA VAL A 140 -7.63 -3.54 -17.47
C VAL A 140 -6.60 -4.64 -17.62
N HIS A 141 -7.03 -5.90 -17.58
CA HIS A 141 -6.11 -7.03 -17.68
C HIS A 141 -6.66 -8.15 -18.58
N ALA A 142 -5.69 -8.92 -19.09
CA ALA A 142 -5.92 -10.20 -19.71
C ALA A 142 -5.01 -11.24 -19.04
N ASP A 143 -5.60 -12.36 -18.66
CA ASP A 143 -4.94 -13.49 -18.03
C ASP A 143 -5.15 -14.73 -18.90
N VAL A 144 -4.08 -15.30 -19.43
CA VAL A 144 -4.11 -16.45 -20.34
C VAL A 144 -3.49 -17.64 -19.65
N HIS A 145 -4.30 -18.66 -19.41
CA HIS A 145 -3.85 -19.95 -18.88
C HIS A 145 -3.73 -20.97 -20.02
N LEU A 146 -2.56 -21.59 -20.11
CA LEU A 146 -2.30 -22.72 -21.02
C LEU A 146 -2.14 -24.01 -20.21
N GLY A 147 -3.26 -24.55 -19.73
CA GLY A 147 -3.30 -25.60 -18.73
C GLY A 147 -2.90 -25.08 -17.34
N SER A 148 -2.51 -26.01 -16.46
CA SER A 148 -2.10 -25.71 -15.08
C SER A 148 -0.65 -25.21 -14.95
N HIS A 149 0.13 -25.20 -16.03
CA HIS A 149 1.58 -25.01 -15.98
C HIS A 149 2.02 -23.62 -16.42
N VAL A 150 1.37 -23.00 -17.40
CA VAL A 150 1.84 -21.75 -18.00
C VAL A 150 0.76 -20.70 -17.96
N GLN A 151 1.11 -19.52 -17.43
CA GLN A 151 0.26 -18.34 -17.36
C GLN A 151 0.97 -17.15 -18.01
N PHE A 152 0.21 -16.40 -18.83
CA PHE A 152 0.61 -15.09 -19.35
C PHE A 152 -0.36 -14.07 -18.78
N PHE A 153 0.14 -13.11 -18.06
CA PHE A 153 -0.68 -12.03 -17.49
C PHE A 153 -0.23 -10.69 -18.04
N THR A 154 -1.19 -9.86 -18.44
CA THR A 154 -0.92 -8.46 -18.80
C THR A 154 -1.98 -7.55 -18.19
N GLN A 155 -1.55 -6.40 -17.69
CA GLN A 155 -2.41 -5.37 -17.10
C GLN A 155 -1.91 -3.99 -17.51
N PHE A 156 -2.84 -3.17 -17.97
CA PHE A 156 -2.61 -1.75 -18.25
C PHE A 156 -3.27 -0.91 -17.16
N GLU A 157 -2.67 0.24 -16.85
CA GLU A 157 -3.17 1.22 -15.91
C GLU A 157 -3.26 2.59 -16.57
N ASP A 158 -4.34 3.34 -16.31
CA ASP A 158 -4.46 4.77 -16.61
C ASP A 158 -4.81 5.48 -15.30
N ALA A 159 -3.91 6.32 -14.79
CA ALA A 159 -4.04 7.05 -13.54
C ALA A 159 -4.10 8.56 -13.80
N ARG A 160 -5.19 9.21 -13.40
CA ARG A 160 -5.43 10.63 -13.65
C ARG A 160 -5.90 11.40 -12.43
N PRO A 161 -5.22 12.50 -12.06
CA PRO A 161 -5.71 13.45 -11.10
C PRO A 161 -6.56 14.53 -11.78
N PHE A 162 -7.67 14.91 -11.15
CA PHE A 162 -8.53 16.01 -11.59
C PHE A 162 -8.61 17.07 -10.50
N GLY A 163 -8.23 18.30 -10.83
CA GLY A 163 -8.28 19.44 -9.92
C GLY A 163 -7.14 19.51 -8.90
N LYS A 164 -6.12 18.65 -8.99
CA LYS A 164 -4.95 18.69 -8.10
C LYS A 164 -4.01 19.82 -8.51
N ASP A 165 -3.64 20.68 -7.54
CA ASP A 165 -2.80 21.86 -7.80
C ASP A 165 -1.34 21.48 -8.15
N SER A 166 -0.78 20.45 -7.50
CA SER A 166 0.59 19.96 -7.78
C SER A 166 0.56 18.48 -8.08
N VAL A 167 0.77 18.13 -9.35
CA VAL A 167 0.76 16.75 -9.85
C VAL A 167 2.18 16.21 -9.88
N THR A 168 2.36 14.97 -9.42
CA THR A 168 3.65 14.25 -9.42
C THR A 168 3.49 12.90 -10.14
N PRO A 169 4.58 12.20 -10.50
CA PRO A 169 4.49 10.88 -11.13
C PRO A 169 3.78 9.79 -10.31
N VAL A 170 3.55 10.00 -9.00
CA VAL A 170 2.74 9.08 -8.20
C VAL A 170 1.24 9.38 -8.27
N ASP A 171 0.85 10.51 -8.86
CA ASP A 171 -0.55 10.93 -9.04
C ASP A 171 -1.07 10.64 -10.44
N LYS A 172 -0.19 10.75 -11.45
CA LYS A 172 -0.54 10.68 -12.86
C LYS A 172 0.38 9.71 -13.60
N ASN A 173 -0.23 8.83 -14.38
CA ASN A 173 0.43 8.00 -15.38
C ASN A 173 -0.56 7.73 -16.51
N PRO A 174 -0.41 8.41 -17.67
CA PRO A 174 -1.28 8.15 -18.82
C PRO A 174 -1.06 6.72 -19.30
N LEU A 175 -2.12 6.04 -19.65
CA LEU A 175 -2.15 4.64 -20.09
C LEU A 175 -0.78 3.96 -20.27
N ASP A 176 -0.38 3.11 -19.30
CA ASP A 176 0.90 2.41 -19.38
C ASP A 176 0.78 0.93 -19.01
N LEU A 177 1.84 0.18 -19.33
CA LEU A 177 1.95 -1.23 -19.02
C LEU A 177 2.30 -1.42 -17.53
N ARG A 178 1.30 -1.81 -16.75
CA ARG A 178 1.44 -2.01 -15.31
C ARG A 178 2.09 -3.34 -14.97
N GLN A 179 1.61 -4.41 -15.60
CA GLN A 179 2.16 -5.76 -15.46
C GLN A 179 2.18 -6.45 -16.82
N ALA A 180 3.23 -7.21 -17.10
CA ALA A 180 3.33 -8.15 -18.21
C ALA A 180 4.37 -9.21 -17.86
N PHE A 181 3.92 -10.40 -17.56
CA PHE A 181 4.83 -11.50 -17.19
C PHE A 181 4.35 -12.86 -17.72
N VAL A 182 5.30 -13.77 -17.75
CA VAL A 182 5.06 -15.20 -17.92
C VAL A 182 5.36 -15.89 -16.62
N ALA A 183 4.47 -16.76 -16.16
CA ALA A 183 4.69 -17.65 -15.04
C ALA A 183 4.66 -19.11 -15.49
N ILE A 184 5.58 -19.91 -14.95
CA ILE A 184 5.66 -21.36 -15.15
C ILE A 184 5.60 -22.00 -13.78
N THR A 185 4.73 -23.00 -13.62
CA THR A 185 4.54 -23.72 -12.36
C THR A 185 4.70 -25.21 -12.62
N GLU A 186 5.66 -25.84 -11.93
CA GLU A 186 5.99 -27.26 -12.15
C GLU A 186 6.14 -28.00 -10.82
N PRO A 187 5.71 -29.25 -10.74
CA PRO A 187 6.05 -30.12 -9.62
C PRO A 187 7.57 -30.35 -9.58
N LEU A 188 8.16 -30.24 -8.38
CA LEU A 188 9.58 -30.53 -8.16
C LEU A 188 9.77 -31.33 -6.86
N GLY A 189 10.03 -32.63 -6.98
CA GLY A 189 10.14 -33.54 -5.83
C GLY A 189 8.85 -33.55 -5.00
N PRO A 190 8.91 -33.30 -3.68
CA PRO A 190 7.73 -33.24 -2.81
C PRO A 190 6.99 -31.92 -2.85
N GLY A 191 7.43 -30.95 -3.64
CA GLY A 191 6.91 -29.59 -3.68
C GLY A 191 6.59 -29.12 -5.08
N GLN A 192 6.42 -27.82 -5.21
CA GLN A 192 6.13 -27.11 -6.43
C GLN A 192 7.09 -25.93 -6.59
N VAL A 193 7.62 -25.75 -7.78
CA VAL A 193 8.39 -24.56 -8.16
C VAL A 193 7.54 -23.67 -9.05
N LYS A 194 7.58 -22.36 -8.79
CA LYS A 194 7.01 -21.33 -9.64
C LYS A 194 8.12 -20.38 -10.08
N PHE A 195 8.14 -20.07 -11.35
CA PHE A 195 9.06 -19.13 -11.94
C PHE A 195 8.29 -18.06 -12.71
N ARG A 196 8.58 -16.77 -12.46
CA ARG A 196 7.88 -15.64 -13.07
C ARG A 196 8.87 -14.61 -13.58
N VAL A 197 8.73 -14.19 -14.83
CA VAL A 197 9.63 -13.23 -15.49
C VAL A 197 8.80 -12.18 -16.20
N GLY A 198 9.18 -10.92 -16.02
CA GLY A 198 8.57 -9.75 -16.65
C GLY A 198 8.22 -8.67 -15.65
N ARG A 199 7.45 -7.67 -16.11
CA ARG A 199 6.95 -6.60 -15.27
C ARG A 199 5.85 -7.12 -14.37
N GLN A 200 6.00 -6.96 -13.07
CA GLN A 200 5.12 -7.52 -12.06
C GLN A 200 5.08 -6.68 -10.79
N GLU A 201 4.03 -6.80 -10.02
CA GLU A 201 3.94 -6.26 -8.67
C GLU A 201 4.61 -7.22 -7.67
N MET A 202 5.17 -6.63 -6.60
CA MET A 202 5.79 -7.37 -5.51
C MET A 202 5.43 -6.71 -4.18
N ALA A 203 5.01 -7.51 -3.22
CA ALA A 203 4.71 -7.08 -1.87
C ALA A 203 5.09 -8.17 -0.87
N PHE A 204 5.52 -7.78 0.31
CA PHE A 204 5.82 -8.70 1.40
C PHE A 204 4.97 -8.36 2.63
N ASP A 205 4.43 -9.39 3.27
CA ASP A 205 3.77 -9.29 4.56
C ASP A 205 2.65 -8.23 4.59
N LEU A 206 2.62 -7.37 5.60
CA LEU A 206 1.68 -6.24 5.71
C LEU A 206 2.08 -5.03 4.85
N GLN A 207 2.99 -5.21 3.92
CA GLN A 207 3.45 -4.16 3.01
C GLN A 207 4.04 -2.92 3.74
N ARG A 208 4.63 -3.10 4.91
CA ARG A 208 5.29 -2.00 5.63
C ARG A 208 6.45 -1.42 4.83
N PHE A 209 7.31 -2.30 4.30
CA PHE A 209 8.57 -1.94 3.66
C PHE A 209 8.63 -2.30 2.19
N ILE A 210 7.99 -3.39 1.77
CA ILE A 210 7.88 -3.80 0.37
C ILE A 210 6.42 -3.87 0.00
N SER A 211 5.96 -2.90 -0.79
CA SER A 211 4.54 -2.76 -1.13
C SER A 211 4.31 -2.45 -2.60
N VAL A 212 3.12 -2.74 -3.07
CA VAL A 212 2.61 -2.29 -4.37
C VAL A 212 2.18 -0.83 -4.37
N ARG A 213 2.24 -0.14 -3.22
CA ARG A 213 1.85 1.28 -3.07
C ARG A 213 0.44 1.59 -3.58
N ASP A 214 -0.56 0.83 -3.15
CA ASP A 214 -1.95 1.07 -3.59
C ASP A 214 -2.54 2.42 -3.11
N GLY A 215 -1.92 3.05 -2.10
CA GLY A 215 -2.31 4.37 -1.57
C GLY A 215 -2.19 5.51 -2.59
N PRO A 216 -1.04 5.76 -3.20
CA PRO A 216 -0.90 6.68 -4.32
C PRO A 216 -1.79 6.30 -5.50
N ASN A 217 -1.94 7.20 -6.47
CA ASN A 217 -2.75 6.88 -7.66
C ASN A 217 -2.05 5.89 -8.58
N VAL A 218 -0.73 6.00 -8.72
CA VAL A 218 0.11 5.08 -9.51
C VAL A 218 0.73 4.03 -8.59
N ARG A 219 0.51 2.75 -8.90
CA ARG A 219 1.01 1.62 -8.10
C ARG A 219 2.45 1.27 -8.46
N GLN A 220 3.22 0.65 -7.55
CA GLN A 220 4.60 0.24 -7.78
C GLN A 220 4.68 -1.11 -8.52
N ALA A 221 5.38 -1.13 -9.66
CA ALA A 221 5.78 -2.33 -10.37
C ALA A 221 7.30 -2.49 -10.42
N PHE A 222 7.73 -3.70 -10.77
CA PHE A 222 9.13 -4.11 -10.89
C PHE A 222 9.30 -4.94 -12.17
N ASP A 223 10.29 -4.63 -12.98
CA ASP A 223 10.79 -5.55 -14.00
C ASP A 223 11.67 -6.57 -13.29
N ALA A 224 11.24 -7.83 -13.26
CA ALA A 224 11.76 -8.80 -12.32
C ALA A 224 11.88 -10.23 -12.89
N VAL A 225 12.82 -10.96 -12.30
CA VAL A 225 12.88 -12.41 -12.29
C VAL A 225 12.57 -12.86 -10.87
N TRP A 226 11.59 -13.73 -10.72
CA TRP A 226 11.10 -14.27 -9.46
C TRP A 226 11.04 -15.79 -9.57
N GLY A 227 11.54 -16.46 -8.55
CA GLY A 227 11.38 -17.90 -8.38
C GLY A 227 10.97 -18.21 -6.95
N ASP A 228 10.04 -19.13 -6.77
CA ASP A 228 9.72 -19.66 -5.46
C ASP A 228 9.56 -21.19 -5.51
N TYR A 229 9.86 -21.83 -4.38
CA TYR A 229 9.71 -23.25 -4.16
C TYR A 229 8.95 -23.50 -2.86
N GLU A 230 7.82 -24.18 -2.98
CA GLU A 230 6.95 -24.51 -1.85
C GLU A 230 7.00 -26.02 -1.58
N THR A 231 7.24 -26.38 -0.32
CA THR A 231 7.23 -27.80 0.10
C THR A 231 6.83 -27.92 1.57
N GLY A 232 5.74 -28.64 1.83
CA GLY A 232 5.18 -28.74 3.18
C GLY A 232 4.91 -27.34 3.75
N PRO A 233 5.42 -27.02 4.96
CA PRO A 233 5.19 -25.71 5.57
C PRO A 233 6.22 -24.65 5.16
N TRP A 234 7.10 -24.94 4.23
CA TRP A 234 8.19 -24.06 3.81
C TRP A 234 7.95 -23.47 2.44
N ARG A 235 8.30 -22.18 2.28
CA ARG A 235 8.41 -21.50 1.01
C ARG A 235 9.73 -20.76 0.93
N TRP A 236 10.44 -20.91 -0.19
CA TRP A 236 11.73 -20.30 -0.49
C TRP A 236 11.57 -19.42 -1.71
N ILE A 237 11.95 -18.17 -1.62
CA ILE A 237 11.78 -17.19 -2.69
C ILE A 237 13.15 -16.59 -3.02
N ALA A 238 13.42 -16.40 -4.31
CA ALA A 238 14.55 -15.62 -4.80
C ALA A 238 14.09 -14.66 -5.87
N TYR A 239 14.60 -13.43 -5.85
CA TYR A 239 14.20 -12.39 -6.79
C TYR A 239 15.35 -11.45 -7.15
N ALA A 240 15.32 -10.96 -8.41
CA ALA A 240 16.16 -9.88 -8.89
C ALA A 240 15.29 -8.89 -9.66
N THR A 241 15.33 -7.61 -9.27
CA THR A 241 14.37 -6.64 -9.76
C THR A 241 14.98 -5.27 -10.05
N GLN A 242 14.35 -4.55 -10.98
CA GLN A 242 14.50 -3.12 -11.17
C GLN A 242 13.11 -2.49 -11.00
N PRO A 243 12.91 -1.56 -10.05
CA PRO A 243 11.66 -0.84 -9.95
C PRO A 243 11.33 -0.09 -11.24
N VAL A 244 10.06 -0.03 -11.60
CA VAL A 244 9.61 0.79 -12.72
C VAL A 244 9.68 2.25 -12.31
N GLN A 245 10.26 3.08 -13.19
CA GLN A 245 10.24 4.53 -13.08
C GLN A 245 9.03 5.05 -13.87
N TYR A 246 8.05 5.54 -13.14
CA TYR A 246 6.87 6.17 -13.74
C TYR A 246 7.22 7.49 -14.38
N ARG A 247 6.48 7.81 -15.44
CA ARG A 247 6.51 9.10 -16.13
C ARG A 247 5.10 9.58 -16.33
N ASP A 248 4.89 10.87 -16.18
CA ASP A 248 3.57 11.50 -16.22
C ASP A 248 3.31 12.29 -17.51
N VAL A 249 4.13 12.08 -18.55
CA VAL A 249 4.12 12.87 -19.78
C VAL A 249 3.29 12.19 -20.85
N ASP A 250 3.75 11.03 -21.34
CA ASP A 250 3.16 10.33 -22.47
C ASP A 250 2.63 8.94 -22.07
N SER A 251 1.85 8.30 -22.95
CA SER A 251 1.44 6.91 -22.79
C SER A 251 2.59 5.97 -23.15
N PHE A 252 2.75 4.87 -22.43
CA PHE A 252 3.78 3.84 -22.64
C PHE A 252 5.21 4.37 -22.55
N ASP A 253 5.46 5.32 -21.65
CA ASP A 253 6.77 5.93 -21.45
C ASP A 253 7.47 5.45 -20.15
N ASP A 254 6.83 4.59 -19.37
CA ASP A 254 7.40 3.96 -18.17
C ASP A 254 8.56 3.02 -18.51
N VAL A 255 9.68 3.18 -17.83
CA VAL A 255 10.91 2.41 -18.07
C VAL A 255 11.42 1.74 -16.81
N SER A 256 12.24 0.69 -16.96
CA SER A 256 12.99 0.13 -15.83
C SER A 256 13.95 1.18 -15.27
N ASN A 257 13.93 1.41 -13.97
CA ASN A 257 14.86 2.32 -13.32
C ASN A 257 16.26 1.69 -13.24
N ARG A 258 17.14 2.02 -14.19
CA ARG A 258 18.50 1.50 -14.25
C ARG A 258 19.41 2.01 -13.12
N HIS A 259 18.95 3.02 -12.37
CA HIS A 259 19.66 3.60 -11.23
C HIS A 259 19.28 2.94 -9.90
N LEU A 260 18.38 1.95 -9.91
CA LEU A 260 17.90 1.29 -8.71
C LEU A 260 17.72 -0.20 -8.98
N THR A 261 18.35 -1.04 -8.16
CA THR A 261 18.15 -2.49 -8.15
C THR A 261 17.77 -2.97 -6.77
N PHE A 262 16.92 -3.97 -6.71
CA PHE A 262 16.53 -4.64 -5.47
C PHE A 262 16.46 -6.15 -5.72
N SER A 263 17.29 -6.91 -5.02
CA SER A 263 17.40 -8.36 -5.20
C SER A 263 17.59 -9.04 -3.86
N GLY A 264 17.16 -10.30 -3.74
CA GLY A 264 17.28 -10.99 -2.47
C GLY A 264 16.72 -12.40 -2.46
N VAL A 265 16.70 -12.93 -1.24
CA VAL A 265 16.12 -14.23 -0.92
C VAL A 265 15.21 -14.08 0.30
N ARG A 266 14.11 -14.83 0.31
CA ARG A 266 13.14 -14.86 1.41
C ARG A 266 12.81 -16.31 1.76
N VAL A 267 12.59 -16.59 3.03
CA VAL A 267 12.10 -17.85 3.53
C VAL A 267 10.86 -17.62 4.38
N GLU A 268 9.88 -18.47 4.21
CA GLU A 268 8.66 -18.51 5.00
C GLU A 268 8.47 -19.89 5.61
N ARG A 269 8.00 -19.93 6.85
CA ARG A 269 7.72 -21.14 7.59
C ARG A 269 6.37 -21.04 8.29
N GLN A 270 5.39 -21.77 7.78
CA GLN A 270 4.06 -21.86 8.41
C GLN A 270 4.08 -22.74 9.65
N GLY A 271 3.21 -22.43 10.62
CA GLY A 271 3.02 -23.24 11.82
C GLY A 271 4.23 -23.28 12.73
N VAL A 272 4.87 -22.16 13.00
CA VAL A 272 5.89 -22.00 14.05
C VAL A 272 5.19 -21.68 15.36
N GLY A 273 4.87 -22.71 16.14
CA GLY A 273 3.97 -22.55 17.27
C GLY A 273 2.58 -22.06 16.80
N PRO A 274 2.02 -20.99 17.38
CA PRO A 274 0.72 -20.46 16.99
C PRO A 274 0.77 -19.45 15.84
N GLY A 275 1.87 -19.33 15.13
CA GLY A 275 2.03 -18.32 14.08
C GLY A 275 2.92 -18.79 12.94
N ASP A 276 3.20 -17.87 12.02
CA ASP A 276 4.03 -18.03 10.85
C ASP A 276 5.25 -17.11 10.95
N LEU A 277 6.40 -17.62 10.54
CA LEU A 277 7.66 -16.90 10.52
C LEU A 277 8.09 -16.65 9.09
N SER A 278 8.52 -15.44 8.80
CA SER A 278 9.20 -15.10 7.55
C SER A 278 10.48 -14.32 7.83
N ALA A 279 11.46 -14.43 6.95
CA ALA A 279 12.67 -13.63 7.00
C ALA A 279 13.22 -13.43 5.58
N TYR A 280 13.83 -12.29 5.32
CA TYR A 280 14.52 -12.06 4.07
C TYR A 280 15.83 -11.30 4.22
N TYR A 281 16.72 -11.55 3.28
CA TYR A 281 17.89 -10.74 3.01
C TYR A 281 17.75 -10.14 1.63
N SER A 282 18.01 -8.83 1.51
CA SER A 282 17.98 -8.13 0.24
C SER A 282 19.14 -7.18 0.09
N ARG A 283 19.57 -6.97 -1.14
CA ARG A 283 20.48 -5.89 -1.53
C ARG A 283 19.72 -4.84 -2.32
N TYR A 284 19.80 -3.59 -1.84
CA TYR A 284 19.27 -2.40 -2.47
C TYR A 284 20.43 -1.53 -2.92
N ASN A 285 20.52 -1.24 -4.22
CA ASN A 285 21.55 -0.36 -4.77
C ASN A 285 20.88 0.78 -5.52
N ARG A 286 21.34 2.01 -5.26
CA ARG A 286 20.83 3.22 -5.91
C ARG A 286 21.98 4.15 -6.25
N THR A 287 22.09 4.58 -7.51
CA THR A 287 23.09 5.58 -7.91
C THR A 287 22.61 6.98 -7.53
N ASN A 288 23.57 7.85 -7.16
CA ASN A 288 23.31 9.25 -6.81
C ASN A 288 22.26 9.45 -5.70
N ALA A 289 22.25 8.60 -4.69
CA ALA A 289 21.41 8.76 -3.51
C ALA A 289 21.73 10.06 -2.77
N ARG A 290 20.70 10.65 -2.14
CA ARG A 290 20.84 11.85 -1.31
C ARG A 290 20.10 11.68 -0.01
N PHE A 291 20.79 11.94 1.08
CA PHE A 291 20.28 12.06 2.45
C PHE A 291 20.56 13.48 2.94
N LEU A 292 20.20 13.82 4.16
CA LEU A 292 20.42 15.16 4.71
C LEU A 292 21.91 15.53 4.74
N ASP A 293 22.79 14.57 5.07
CA ASP A 293 24.23 14.78 5.30
C ASP A 293 25.12 13.83 4.52
N ALA A 294 24.58 12.98 3.66
CA ALA A 294 25.32 12.03 2.84
C ALA A 294 24.79 11.98 1.41
N SER A 295 25.68 11.79 0.44
CA SER A 295 25.33 11.62 -0.96
C SER A 295 26.32 10.74 -1.70
N GLY A 296 25.87 10.11 -2.78
CA GLY A 296 26.67 9.23 -3.61
C GLY A 296 25.94 7.93 -3.93
N ASP A 297 26.69 6.94 -4.42
CA ASP A 297 26.09 5.63 -4.70
C ASP A 297 25.81 4.91 -3.37
N GLU A 298 24.58 4.39 -3.27
CA GLU A 298 24.07 3.67 -2.11
C GLU A 298 24.12 2.15 -2.38
N HIS A 299 24.76 1.45 -1.48
CA HIS A 299 24.75 -0.01 -1.39
C HIS A 299 24.26 -0.40 0.00
N ARG A 300 23.05 -0.96 0.06
CA ARG A 300 22.36 -1.27 1.32
C ARG A 300 22.02 -2.75 1.39
N ASP A 301 22.53 -3.41 2.42
CA ASP A 301 22.13 -4.74 2.83
C ASP A 301 20.97 -4.61 3.82
N VAL A 302 19.91 -5.37 3.57
CA VAL A 302 18.65 -5.34 4.32
C VAL A 302 18.40 -6.73 4.90
N PHE A 303 18.19 -6.80 6.20
CA PHE A 303 17.83 -8.01 6.94
C PHE A 303 16.49 -7.77 7.61
N ASP A 304 15.54 -8.65 7.36
CA ASP A 304 14.19 -8.55 7.88
C ASP A 304 13.74 -9.87 8.46
N ALA A 305 12.91 -9.80 9.50
CA ALA A 305 12.23 -10.95 10.07
C ALA A 305 10.86 -10.53 10.62
N ARG A 306 9.85 -11.37 10.37
CA ARG A 306 8.47 -11.18 10.83
C ARG A 306 7.93 -12.44 11.48
N TYR A 307 7.15 -12.26 12.55
CA TYR A 307 6.37 -13.31 13.17
C TYR A 307 4.94 -12.84 13.39
N ALA A 308 3.98 -13.53 12.79
CA ALA A 308 2.57 -13.19 12.88
C ALA A 308 1.73 -14.41 13.23
N GLY A 309 0.65 -14.19 13.94
CA GLY A 309 -0.21 -15.30 14.35
C GLY A 309 -1.55 -14.85 14.90
N ASN A 310 -2.40 -15.86 15.13
CA ASN A 310 -3.73 -15.69 15.69
C ASN A 310 -4.04 -16.86 16.63
N VAL A 311 -4.31 -16.55 17.89
CA VAL A 311 -4.88 -17.48 18.87
C VAL A 311 -6.07 -16.80 19.51
N GLN A 312 -7.25 -17.09 18.99
CA GLN A 312 -8.49 -16.47 19.44
C GLN A 312 -8.60 -16.38 20.96
N PRO A 313 -8.86 -15.20 21.53
CA PRO A 313 -9.30 -13.95 20.89
C PRO A 313 -8.16 -13.01 20.49
N PHE A 314 -6.91 -13.41 20.53
CA PHE A 314 -5.71 -12.59 20.35
C PHE A 314 -5.07 -12.80 18.98
N ASP A 315 -4.66 -11.72 18.31
CA ASP A 315 -3.87 -11.70 17.07
C ASP A 315 -2.67 -10.76 17.19
N TRP A 316 -1.60 -11.05 16.46
CA TRP A 316 -0.39 -10.21 16.43
C TRP A 316 0.36 -10.32 15.11
N ASP A 317 1.14 -9.30 14.84
CA ASP A 317 2.07 -9.20 13.73
C ASP A 317 3.24 -8.32 14.17
N VAL A 318 4.45 -8.86 14.17
CA VAL A 318 5.67 -8.14 14.54
C VAL A 318 6.71 -8.35 13.46
N GLU A 319 7.28 -7.25 12.95
CA GLU A 319 8.28 -7.25 11.90
C GLU A 319 9.42 -6.32 12.30
N GLY A 320 10.66 -6.75 12.09
CA GLY A 320 11.85 -5.98 12.38
C GLY A 320 12.83 -6.00 11.22
N MET A 321 13.40 -4.83 10.90
CA MET A 321 14.36 -4.66 9.82
C MET A 321 15.64 -3.98 10.32
N TYR A 322 16.76 -4.48 9.86
CA TYR A 322 18.07 -3.86 10.03
C TYR A 322 18.72 -3.59 8.67
N GLN A 323 19.38 -2.44 8.54
CA GLN A 323 20.04 -1.99 7.32
C GLN A 323 21.49 -1.61 7.59
N SER A 324 22.37 -2.10 6.73
CA SER A 324 23.81 -1.80 6.77
C SER A 324 24.33 -1.52 5.36
N GLY A 325 25.56 -1.00 5.24
CA GLY A 325 26.18 -0.71 3.95
C GLY A 325 26.80 0.68 3.90
N HIS A 326 26.69 1.36 2.77
CA HIS A 326 27.26 2.71 2.60
C HIS A 326 26.51 3.57 1.58
N VAL A 327 26.65 4.89 1.73
CA VAL A 327 26.23 5.94 0.77
C VAL A 327 27.44 6.81 0.52
N GLY A 328 28.02 6.76 -0.69
CA GLY A 328 29.31 7.39 -0.95
C GLY A 328 30.35 6.92 0.04
N ASN A 329 30.90 7.86 0.84
CA ASN A 329 31.89 7.58 1.89
C ASN A 329 31.28 7.34 3.29
N SER A 330 29.97 7.52 3.46
CA SER A 330 29.29 7.37 4.74
C SER A 330 28.78 5.94 4.94
N THR A 331 28.93 5.38 6.13
CA THR A 331 28.44 4.04 6.47
C THR A 331 26.95 4.09 6.85
N ILE A 332 26.19 3.04 6.53
CA ILE A 332 24.80 2.89 6.93
C ILE A 332 24.70 2.03 8.18
N GLY A 333 23.84 2.45 9.12
CA GLY A 333 23.48 1.65 10.28
C GLY A 333 22.11 2.08 10.78
N ALA A 334 21.02 1.48 10.25
CA ALA A 334 19.65 1.90 10.51
C ALA A 334 18.76 0.68 10.84
N TRP A 335 17.67 0.93 11.54
CA TRP A 335 16.75 -0.12 11.95
C TRP A 335 15.31 0.38 11.99
N ALA A 336 14.37 -0.57 11.90
CA ALA A 336 12.94 -0.33 12.13
C ALA A 336 12.31 -1.53 12.79
N ILE A 337 11.23 -1.28 13.53
CA ILE A 337 10.34 -2.30 14.07
C ILE A 337 8.90 -1.82 13.88
N GLY A 338 8.00 -2.73 13.46
CA GLY A 338 6.58 -2.50 13.38
C GLY A 338 5.81 -3.63 14.04
N SER A 339 4.76 -3.29 14.78
CA SER A 339 3.90 -4.28 15.41
C SER A 339 2.44 -3.88 15.36
N LEU A 340 1.59 -4.88 15.17
CA LEU A 340 0.15 -4.81 15.35
C LEU A 340 -0.25 -5.92 16.33
N ALA A 341 -1.10 -5.60 17.28
CA ALA A 341 -1.71 -6.60 18.16
C ALA A 341 -3.19 -6.27 18.34
N GLY A 342 -4.00 -7.29 18.60
CA GLY A 342 -5.42 -7.09 18.82
C GLY A 342 -6.06 -8.13 19.70
N TYR A 343 -7.14 -7.73 20.34
CA TYR A 343 -8.00 -8.59 21.15
C TYR A 343 -9.44 -8.43 20.70
N THR A 344 -10.04 -9.51 20.21
CA THR A 344 -11.40 -9.51 19.66
C THR A 344 -12.41 -9.98 20.69
N LEU A 345 -13.38 -9.13 21.02
CA LEU A 345 -14.47 -9.39 21.96
C LEU A 345 -15.66 -10.05 21.21
N ALA A 346 -15.48 -11.32 20.80
CA ALA A 346 -16.42 -12.03 19.92
C ALA A 346 -17.83 -12.19 20.50
N ALA A 347 -17.99 -12.15 21.82
CA ALA A 347 -19.28 -12.26 22.50
C ALA A 347 -20.10 -10.96 22.51
N LEU A 348 -19.48 -9.82 22.17
CA LEU A 348 -20.15 -8.52 22.16
C LEU A 348 -20.76 -8.22 20.76
N PRO A 349 -21.84 -7.41 20.73
CA PRO A 349 -22.37 -6.90 19.46
C PRO A 349 -21.27 -6.18 18.66
N TRP A 350 -21.30 -6.35 17.32
CA TRP A 350 -20.35 -5.76 16.37
C TRP A 350 -18.91 -6.30 16.52
N THR A 351 -18.71 -7.38 17.31
CA THR A 351 -17.40 -8.02 17.48
C THR A 351 -16.23 -7.05 17.64
N PRO A 352 -16.24 -6.17 18.69
CA PRO A 352 -15.20 -5.15 18.84
C PRO A 352 -13.82 -5.78 18.92
N ARG A 353 -12.85 -5.23 18.18
CA ARG A 353 -11.43 -5.55 18.32
C ARG A 353 -10.71 -4.33 18.87
N ILE A 354 -10.13 -4.47 20.05
CA ILE A 354 -9.21 -3.49 20.62
C ILE A 354 -7.85 -3.74 20.01
N GLY A 355 -7.29 -2.74 19.31
CA GLY A 355 -6.02 -2.85 18.63
C GLY A 355 -4.95 -1.93 19.22
N MET A 356 -3.71 -2.34 19.09
CA MET A 356 -2.52 -1.54 19.39
C MET A 356 -1.52 -1.71 18.25
N GLN A 357 -1.09 -0.58 17.67
CA GLN A 357 0.00 -0.52 16.71
C GLN A 357 1.16 0.24 17.36
N ILE A 358 2.37 -0.34 17.31
CA ILE A 358 3.59 0.31 17.81
C ILE A 358 4.66 0.14 16.74
N ASP A 359 5.20 1.28 16.30
CA ASP A 359 6.24 1.34 15.28
C ASP A 359 7.38 2.23 15.75
N ALA A 360 8.60 1.89 15.35
CA ALA A 360 9.76 2.74 15.53
C ALA A 360 10.74 2.57 14.37
N ALA A 361 11.39 3.66 13.99
CA ALA A 361 12.43 3.66 12.97
C ALA A 361 13.52 4.66 13.34
N SER A 362 14.78 4.27 13.15
CA SER A 362 15.94 5.09 13.49
C SER A 362 16.02 6.37 12.66
N GLY A 363 16.52 7.42 13.30
CA GLY A 363 17.02 8.63 12.67
C GLY A 363 18.54 8.74 12.78
N ASP A 364 19.11 9.78 12.20
CA ASP A 364 20.53 10.09 12.32
C ASP A 364 20.79 10.92 13.58
N LYS A 365 21.54 10.35 14.54
CA LYS A 365 21.83 10.99 15.85
C LYS A 365 22.94 12.00 15.80
N HIS A 366 23.85 11.87 14.83
CA HIS A 366 25.07 12.67 14.71
C HIS A 366 25.34 13.06 13.25
N PRO A 367 24.46 13.90 12.63
CA PRO A 367 24.64 14.31 11.25
C PRO A 367 26.05 14.83 10.97
N GLY A 368 26.70 14.35 9.89
CA GLY A 368 28.03 14.74 9.49
C GLY A 368 29.16 13.90 10.09
N ASP A 369 28.89 12.87 10.87
CA ASP A 369 29.92 11.98 11.45
C ASP A 369 30.44 10.89 10.50
N GLY A 370 29.93 10.85 9.25
CA GLY A 370 30.24 9.81 8.26
C GLY A 370 29.39 8.55 8.41
N ARG A 371 28.29 8.63 9.15
CA ARG A 371 27.31 7.56 9.30
C ARG A 371 25.90 8.05 8.96
N VAL A 372 25.13 7.25 8.23
CA VAL A 372 23.71 7.47 7.94
C VAL A 372 22.89 6.59 8.87
N GLY A 373 22.29 7.19 9.89
CA GLY A 373 21.45 6.53 10.87
C GLY A 373 19.98 6.49 10.46
N THR A 374 19.57 7.32 9.51
CA THR A 374 18.18 7.42 9.05
C THR A 374 17.74 6.16 8.33
N PHE A 375 16.68 5.55 8.81
CA PHE A 375 16.05 4.37 8.19
C PHE A 375 15.46 4.71 6.83
N ASN A 376 15.74 3.87 5.82
CA ASN A 376 15.13 3.93 4.50
C ASN A 376 13.99 2.90 4.44
N PRO A 377 12.72 3.31 4.33
CA PRO A 377 11.59 2.37 4.28
C PRO A 377 11.46 1.62 2.95
N LEU A 378 12.39 1.77 2.00
CA LEU A 378 12.47 1.09 0.70
C LEU A 378 11.27 1.43 -0.22
N PHE A 379 10.26 0.58 -0.26
CA PHE A 379 9.04 0.72 -1.06
C PHE A 379 7.80 0.71 -0.16
N PRO A 380 7.67 1.68 0.78
CA PRO A 380 6.66 1.62 1.83
C PRO A 380 5.24 1.79 1.27
N ASN A 381 4.28 1.21 1.98
CA ASN A 381 2.88 1.54 1.79
C ASN A 381 2.60 2.97 2.25
N GLY A 382 2.20 3.84 1.34
CA GLY A 382 2.01 5.27 1.60
C GLY A 382 0.90 5.59 2.62
N TYR A 383 0.02 4.63 2.95
CA TYR A 383 -1.04 4.82 3.94
C TYR A 383 -1.01 3.79 5.08
N TYR A 384 0.16 3.26 5.39
CA TYR A 384 0.32 2.31 6.49
C TYR A 384 -0.15 2.89 7.84
N PHE A 385 0.03 4.18 8.08
CA PHE A 385 -0.46 4.87 9.28
C PHE A 385 -1.90 5.38 9.10
N ALA A 386 -2.16 6.10 8.01
CA ALA A 386 -3.45 6.67 7.63
C ALA A 386 -3.43 7.02 6.14
N LEU A 387 -4.59 7.04 5.47
CA LEU A 387 -4.68 7.41 4.05
C LEU A 387 -4.17 8.84 3.77
N ALA A 388 -4.28 9.73 4.75
CA ALA A 388 -3.72 11.07 4.69
C ALA A 388 -2.21 11.12 4.39
N GLY A 389 -1.45 10.08 4.75
CA GLY A 389 -0.03 9.98 4.44
C GLY A 389 0.85 11.10 5.00
N TYR A 390 0.50 11.73 6.12
CA TYR A 390 1.22 12.88 6.67
C TYR A 390 2.65 12.57 7.08
N THR A 391 2.91 11.37 7.62
CA THR A 391 4.23 10.97 8.09
C THR A 391 4.71 9.69 7.42
N GLY A 392 6.04 9.57 7.24
CA GLY A 392 6.74 8.42 6.70
C GLY A 392 7.38 7.55 7.79
N TYR A 393 7.88 6.39 7.40
CA TYR A 393 8.51 5.41 8.29
C TYR A 393 10.02 5.66 8.40
N SER A 394 10.41 6.86 8.89
CA SER A 394 11.82 7.26 9.11
C SER A 394 11.89 8.20 10.32
N ASN A 395 12.89 8.04 11.20
CA ASN A 395 13.07 8.83 12.41
C ASN A 395 11.76 8.97 13.21
N LEU A 396 11.11 7.86 13.51
CA LEU A 396 9.75 7.82 14.02
C LEU A 396 9.64 6.90 15.23
N ILE A 397 8.86 7.30 16.21
CA ILE A 397 8.22 6.45 17.22
C ILE A 397 6.72 6.72 17.11
N HIS A 398 5.92 5.66 16.96
CA HIS A 398 4.48 5.75 16.75
C HIS A 398 3.75 4.75 17.65
N ILE A 399 2.71 5.23 18.33
CA ILE A 399 1.83 4.41 19.18
C ILE A 399 0.39 4.73 18.79
N LYS A 400 -0.39 3.71 18.37
CA LYS A 400 -1.75 3.90 17.85
C LYS A 400 -2.71 2.88 18.45
N PRO A 401 -3.35 3.20 19.60
CA PRO A 401 -4.54 2.49 20.05
C PRO A 401 -5.69 2.67 19.06
N SER A 402 -6.48 1.62 18.90
CA SER A 402 -7.61 1.61 17.97
C SER A 402 -8.75 0.72 18.46
N ILE A 403 -9.94 0.99 17.94
CA ILE A 403 -11.08 0.09 18.03
C ILE A 403 -11.63 -0.15 16.62
N THR A 404 -11.80 -1.42 16.28
CA THR A 404 -12.45 -1.86 15.04
C THR A 404 -13.76 -2.52 15.38
N LEU A 405 -14.82 -2.14 14.68
CA LEU A 405 -16.17 -2.67 14.86
C LEU A 405 -16.66 -3.28 13.54
N LYS A 406 -17.32 -4.43 13.60
CA LYS A 406 -17.95 -5.08 12.45
C LYS A 406 -19.46 -5.22 12.71
N PRO A 407 -20.27 -4.15 12.45
CA PRO A 407 -21.73 -4.18 12.67
C PRO A 407 -22.43 -5.30 11.92
N ASN A 408 -21.88 -5.71 10.80
CA ASN A 408 -22.28 -6.88 10.03
C ASN A 408 -21.12 -7.33 9.11
N LYS A 409 -21.35 -8.36 8.27
CA LYS A 409 -20.31 -8.93 7.38
C LYS A 409 -19.80 -8.01 6.28
N LYS A 410 -20.41 -6.88 6.02
CA LYS A 410 -20.09 -5.99 4.92
C LYS A 410 -19.57 -4.62 5.41
N LEU A 411 -19.62 -4.21 6.70
CA LEU A 411 -19.05 -2.96 7.23
C LEU A 411 -17.99 -3.18 8.26
N THR A 412 -16.87 -2.52 8.04
CA THR A 412 -15.85 -2.33 9.06
C THR A 412 -15.75 -0.84 9.40
N LEU A 413 -15.79 -0.54 10.69
CA LEU A 413 -15.56 0.80 11.22
C LEU A 413 -14.28 0.79 12.05
N LEU A 414 -13.43 1.79 11.87
CA LEU A 414 -12.21 2.00 12.63
C LEU A 414 -12.23 3.38 13.27
N ALA A 415 -11.87 3.44 14.54
CA ALA A 415 -11.48 4.69 15.22
C ALA A 415 -10.13 4.48 15.87
N ALA A 416 -9.21 5.44 15.72
CA ALA A 416 -7.85 5.35 16.24
C ALA A 416 -7.30 6.73 16.64
N VAL A 417 -6.30 6.71 17.52
CA VAL A 417 -5.47 7.87 17.86
C VAL A 417 -4.02 7.48 17.66
N GLY A 418 -3.29 8.18 16.80
CA GLY A 418 -1.86 7.94 16.59
C GLY A 418 -1.02 9.01 17.27
N LEU A 419 -0.14 8.61 18.17
CA LEU A 419 0.80 9.47 18.89
C LEU A 419 2.18 9.32 18.25
N GLN A 420 2.88 10.43 17.95
CA GLN A 420 4.12 10.39 17.18
C GLN A 420 5.24 11.23 17.79
N TRP A 421 6.44 10.67 17.79
CA TRP A 421 7.68 11.32 18.18
C TRP A 421 8.76 11.05 17.14
N ARG A 422 9.75 11.92 17.06
CA ARG A 422 11.02 11.60 16.43
C ARG A 422 11.83 10.68 17.33
N GLU A 423 12.53 9.69 16.74
CA GLU A 423 13.49 8.85 17.47
C GLU A 423 14.69 9.69 17.94
N THR A 424 15.12 10.62 17.09
CA THR A 424 16.14 11.63 17.47
C THR A 424 15.77 13.03 16.97
N THR A 425 16.07 14.05 17.76
CA THR A 425 15.87 15.46 17.38
C THR A 425 16.95 16.00 16.45
N ALA A 426 18.09 15.32 16.32
CA ALA A 426 19.15 15.69 15.40
C ALA A 426 18.73 15.55 13.94
N ASP A 427 17.85 14.58 13.66
CA ASP A 427 17.34 14.31 12.33
C ASP A 427 15.95 14.98 12.13
N ALA A 428 15.47 14.99 10.88
CA ALA A 428 14.21 15.64 10.48
C ALA A 428 12.97 14.84 10.87
N VAL A 429 11.80 15.50 10.80
CA VAL A 429 10.50 14.85 10.59
C VAL A 429 10.38 14.49 9.12
N TYR A 430 9.88 13.29 8.82
CA TYR A 430 9.73 12.79 7.45
C TYR A 430 8.26 12.55 7.12
N GLY A 431 7.84 13.04 5.95
CA GLY A 431 6.60 12.68 5.28
C GLY A 431 6.75 11.42 4.42
N GLN A 432 5.74 11.15 3.59
CA GLN A 432 5.77 10.03 2.64
C GLN A 432 6.93 10.15 1.65
N ALA A 433 7.38 9.00 1.13
CA ALA A 433 8.54 8.88 0.25
C ALA A 433 9.83 9.49 0.84
N SER A 434 9.95 9.52 2.18
CA SER A 434 11.06 10.14 2.92
C SER A 434 11.23 11.65 2.62
N ALA A 435 10.15 12.35 2.28
CA ALA A 435 10.16 13.78 2.11
C ALA A 435 10.45 14.48 3.44
N VAL A 436 11.48 15.29 3.47
CA VAL A 436 11.88 16.04 4.68
C VAL A 436 10.86 17.16 4.93
N VAL A 437 10.35 17.26 6.17
CA VAL A 437 9.65 18.46 6.64
C VAL A 437 10.71 19.53 6.88
N PRO A 438 10.74 20.62 6.09
CA PRO A 438 11.82 21.61 6.17
C PRO A 438 11.99 22.19 7.57
N ASN A 439 13.23 22.54 7.93
CA ASN A 439 13.60 23.20 9.20
C ASN A 439 13.24 22.41 10.48
N THR A 440 13.06 21.08 10.40
CA THR A 440 12.82 20.24 11.58
C THR A 440 14.08 19.55 12.09
N ALA A 441 15.08 19.27 11.23
CA ALA A 441 16.36 18.66 11.64
C ALA A 441 17.13 19.56 12.61
N GLY A 442 17.53 19.04 13.76
CA GLY A 442 18.24 19.78 14.81
C GLY A 442 17.39 20.82 15.56
N HIS A 443 16.10 20.94 15.26
CA HIS A 443 15.22 21.95 15.85
C HIS A 443 14.02 21.32 16.59
N GLY A 444 13.55 22.02 17.63
CA GLY A 444 12.40 21.60 18.42
C GLY A 444 12.66 20.35 19.28
N ASN A 445 11.61 19.86 19.93
CA ASN A 445 11.64 18.65 20.76
C ASN A 445 11.30 17.39 19.94
N SER A 446 11.28 16.22 20.60
CA SER A 446 10.94 14.95 19.94
C SER A 446 9.46 14.82 19.56
N TRP A 447 8.53 15.52 20.23
CA TRP A 447 7.11 15.41 20.00
C TRP A 447 6.71 15.94 18.62
N THR A 448 6.35 15.04 17.71
CA THR A 448 5.89 15.34 16.34
C THR A 448 4.44 15.76 16.31
N GLY A 449 3.61 15.17 17.17
CA GLY A 449 2.18 15.45 17.25
C GLY A 449 1.34 14.20 17.42
N PHE A 450 0.02 14.36 17.29
CA PHE A 450 -0.90 13.24 17.29
C PHE A 450 -1.97 13.42 16.21
N TYR A 451 -2.57 12.33 15.79
CA TYR A 451 -3.74 12.39 14.91
C TYR A 451 -4.88 11.53 15.43
N THR A 452 -6.09 11.96 15.11
CA THR A 452 -7.29 11.14 15.22
C THR A 452 -7.70 10.65 13.84
N GLN A 453 -8.13 9.40 13.76
CA GLN A 453 -8.53 8.75 12.52
C GLN A 453 -9.87 8.05 12.72
N VAL A 454 -10.78 8.26 11.79
CA VAL A 454 -11.99 7.45 11.64
C VAL A 454 -12.08 6.95 10.21
N ARG A 455 -12.45 5.68 10.05
CA ARG A 455 -12.58 5.05 8.73
C ARG A 455 -13.79 4.12 8.71
N ALA A 456 -14.48 4.10 7.58
CA ALA A 456 -15.52 3.15 7.28
C ALA A 456 -15.22 2.49 5.94
N ASP A 457 -15.18 1.16 5.92
CA ASP A 457 -15.05 0.35 4.71
C ASP A 457 -16.33 -0.45 4.49
N TRP A 458 -16.92 -0.33 3.33
CA TRP A 458 -18.20 -0.94 2.97
C TRP A 458 -18.09 -1.78 1.71
N GLN A 459 -18.22 -3.10 1.87
CA GLN A 459 -18.42 -4.05 0.76
C GLN A 459 -19.85 -3.96 0.25
N VAL A 460 -20.16 -3.09 -0.67
CA VAL A 460 -21.53 -2.89 -1.20
C VAL A 460 -22.07 -4.19 -1.79
N ASP A 461 -21.28 -4.81 -2.67
CA ASP A 461 -21.52 -6.16 -3.23
C ASP A 461 -20.18 -6.85 -3.56
N ALA A 462 -20.19 -7.96 -4.26
CA ALA A 462 -18.98 -8.72 -4.59
C ALA A 462 -17.98 -7.95 -5.49
N ASN A 463 -18.43 -6.91 -6.15
CA ASN A 463 -17.66 -6.16 -7.14
C ASN A 463 -17.37 -4.73 -6.72
N LEU A 464 -18.13 -4.15 -5.77
CA LEU A 464 -18.06 -2.76 -5.39
C LEU A 464 -17.70 -2.60 -3.90
N VAL A 465 -16.62 -1.87 -3.63
CA VAL A 465 -16.20 -1.42 -2.31
C VAL A 465 -16.26 0.11 -2.26
N ALA A 466 -16.77 0.65 -1.17
CA ALA A 466 -16.71 2.07 -0.87
C ALA A 466 -16.02 2.29 0.48
N SER A 467 -15.21 3.34 0.61
CA SER A 467 -14.58 3.70 1.87
C SER A 467 -14.57 5.20 2.10
N VAL A 468 -14.60 5.59 3.36
CA VAL A 468 -14.46 6.98 3.80
C VAL A 468 -13.46 7.00 4.94
N GLU A 469 -12.51 7.93 4.90
CA GLU A 469 -11.56 8.17 5.97
C GLU A 469 -11.47 9.66 6.28
N ALA A 470 -11.44 10.01 7.55
CA ALA A 470 -11.13 11.36 8.02
C ALA A 470 -10.00 11.30 9.04
N VAL A 471 -9.06 12.23 8.91
CA VAL A 471 -7.89 12.35 9.79
C VAL A 471 -7.71 13.81 10.17
N HIS A 472 -7.55 14.08 11.48
CA HIS A 472 -7.10 15.37 11.98
C HIS A 472 -5.75 15.19 12.64
N PHE A 473 -4.71 15.89 12.18
CA PHE A 473 -3.36 15.87 12.74
C PHE A 473 -3.09 17.18 13.48
N GLN A 474 -2.86 17.09 14.78
CA GLN A 474 -2.40 18.20 15.60
C GLN A 474 -0.88 18.15 15.72
N VAL A 475 -0.20 19.14 15.13
CA VAL A 475 1.26 19.19 15.10
C VAL A 475 1.88 19.50 16.46
N GLY A 476 3.02 18.86 16.73
CA GLY A 476 3.88 19.13 17.86
C GLY A 476 4.79 20.34 17.63
N ASP A 477 5.65 20.62 18.63
CA ASP A 477 6.48 21.83 18.61
C ASP A 477 7.53 21.83 17.49
N ALA A 478 8.07 20.68 17.13
CA ALA A 478 9.04 20.59 16.06
C ALA A 478 8.49 21.12 14.72
N ILE A 479 7.29 20.68 14.35
CA ILE A 479 6.63 21.10 13.11
C ILE A 479 6.13 22.53 13.22
N ARG A 480 5.60 22.93 14.39
CA ARG A 480 5.11 24.30 14.62
C ARG A 480 6.23 25.33 14.53
N GLN A 481 7.41 25.04 15.13
CA GLN A 481 8.58 25.92 15.05
C GLN A 481 9.15 26.01 13.63
N ALA A 482 8.95 24.99 12.82
CA ALA A 482 9.29 24.99 11.40
C ALA A 482 8.28 25.75 10.53
N GLY A 483 7.24 26.36 11.13
CA GLY A 483 6.19 27.09 10.42
C GLY A 483 5.03 26.21 9.95
N GLY A 484 4.97 24.96 10.37
CA GLY A 484 3.88 24.03 10.03
C GLY A 484 2.62 24.26 10.85
N SER A 485 1.50 23.79 10.33
CA SER A 485 0.15 23.90 10.91
C SER A 485 -0.50 22.54 11.09
N ASN A 486 -1.56 22.49 11.89
CA ASN A 486 -2.44 21.34 11.95
C ASN A 486 -2.99 21.02 10.55
N ALA A 487 -3.31 19.75 10.32
CA ALA A 487 -3.72 19.27 9.01
C ALA A 487 -4.98 18.41 9.11
N ASP A 488 -5.91 18.64 8.21
CA ASP A 488 -7.14 17.88 8.06
C ASP A 488 -7.17 17.16 6.72
N TYR A 489 -7.63 15.90 6.74
CA TYR A 489 -7.79 15.09 5.56
C TYR A 489 -9.14 14.38 5.55
N VAL A 490 -9.79 14.38 4.40
CA VAL A 490 -10.96 13.53 4.13
C VAL A 490 -10.75 12.84 2.79
N GLY A 491 -10.84 11.52 2.79
CA GLY A 491 -10.83 10.68 1.59
C GLY A 491 -12.14 9.94 1.44
N VAL A 492 -12.70 9.94 0.23
CA VAL A 492 -13.87 9.12 -0.15
C VAL A 492 -13.51 8.32 -1.38
N GLU A 493 -13.51 7.01 -1.25
CA GLU A 493 -13.09 6.11 -2.33
C GLU A 493 -14.23 5.17 -2.74
N MET A 494 -14.36 4.94 -4.04
CA MET A 494 -15.16 3.87 -4.62
C MET A 494 -14.27 3.04 -5.55
N LYS A 495 -14.30 1.72 -5.37
CA LYS A 495 -13.54 0.77 -6.17
C LYS A 495 -14.48 -0.31 -6.69
N PHE A 496 -14.60 -0.38 -8.01
CA PHE A 496 -15.37 -1.42 -8.70
C PHE A 496 -14.41 -2.35 -9.43
N GLY A 497 -14.52 -3.65 -9.18
CA GLY A 497 -13.73 -4.69 -9.84
C GLY A 497 -14.65 -5.72 -10.54
N TRP A 498 -14.29 -6.06 -11.74
CA TRP A 498 -14.98 -7.08 -12.52
C TRP A 498 -14.00 -8.03 -13.18
#